data_a2e977bce0933b0b79743dae45e022ec
#
_entry.id   a2e977bce0933b0b79743dae45e022ec
#
_cell.length_a   1.000
_cell.length_b   1.000
_cell.length_c   1.000
_cell.angle_alpha   90.00
_cell.angle_beta   90.00
_cell.angle_gamma   90.00
#
_symmetry.space_group_name_H-M   'P 1'
#
loop_
_entity.id
_entity.type
_entity.pdbx_description
1 polymer ?
#
loop_
_entity_poly.entity_id
_entity_poly.type
_entity_poly.pdbx_seq_one_letter_code
_entity_poly.pdbx_strand_id
1 'polypeptide(L)'
;NACLHPFIRNTVGSMDFGGSALNKYYNAGNKPGGSRRVTSDVFALATAVLFQSPVQHFALAPNNLTDAPVWAMDFMKTVPSVWDEVKFIDGYPGKYILLARRHADTWYIAGVNAQKEPLKLKVKLPMIEAGKEVKVYSDNKDLEGDLQTVKLNKRQEVQITIPCNGGMVIIG
;
A
#
# COMPACT_ATOMS: atom_id res chain seq x y z
N ASN A 1 -11.89 -1.56 8.11
CA ASN A 1 -11.66 -0.19 8.63
C ASN A 1 -10.63 0.60 7.83
N ALA A 2 -9.57 -0.03 7.24
CA ALA A 2 -8.52 0.67 6.50
C ALA A 2 -9.08 1.55 5.36
N CYS A 3 -10.11 1.11 4.65
CA CYS A 3 -10.77 1.89 3.60
C CYS A 3 -11.72 2.99 4.15
N LEU A 4 -11.81 3.18 5.47
CA LEU A 4 -12.58 4.26 6.09
C LEU A 4 -11.68 5.41 6.57
N HIS A 5 -10.50 5.09 7.10
CA HIS A 5 -9.62 6.10 7.73
C HIS A 5 -9.31 7.30 6.83
N PRO A 6 -8.97 7.13 5.54
CA PRO A 6 -8.71 8.28 4.67
C PRO A 6 -9.91 9.19 4.44
N PHE A 7 -11.15 8.64 4.52
CA PHE A 7 -12.37 9.42 4.31
C PHE A 7 -12.89 10.11 5.59
N ILE A 8 -12.60 9.55 6.77
CA ILE A 8 -13.16 10.05 8.03
C ILE A 8 -12.06 10.58 8.95
N ARG A 9 -11.15 9.71 9.40
CA ARG A 9 -10.16 10.07 10.41
C ARG A 9 -9.12 11.06 9.90
N ASN A 10 -8.64 10.87 8.68
CA ASN A 10 -7.61 11.73 8.10
C ASN A 10 -8.14 13.05 7.55
N THR A 11 -9.46 13.20 7.38
CA THR A 11 -10.06 14.50 7.05
C THR A 11 -10.06 15.47 8.24
N VAL A 12 -9.99 14.94 9.46
CA VAL A 12 -9.90 15.74 10.70
C VAL A 12 -8.45 16.09 11.04
N GLY A 13 -7.50 15.20 10.70
CA GLY A 13 -6.08 15.41 10.98
C GLY A 13 -5.27 14.13 10.95
N SER A 14 -4.02 14.24 11.35
CA SER A 14 -3.10 13.12 11.45
C SER A 14 -3.54 12.10 12.50
N MET A 15 -3.10 10.87 12.33
CA MET A 15 -3.34 9.77 13.26
C MET A 15 -2.01 9.07 13.58
N ASP A 16 -1.99 8.34 14.70
CA ASP A 16 -0.87 7.46 14.97
C ASP A 16 -0.90 6.27 13.99
N PHE A 17 0.25 5.93 13.43
CA PHE A 17 0.42 4.80 12.54
C PHE A 17 1.29 3.75 13.20
N GLY A 18 0.66 2.64 13.58
CA GLY A 18 1.33 1.39 13.91
C GLY A 18 1.06 0.38 12.80
N GLY A 19 2.01 0.22 11.89
CA GLY A 19 1.89 -0.70 10.77
C GLY A 19 1.83 -2.15 11.21
N SER A 20 1.18 -3.00 10.42
CA SER A 20 1.17 -4.45 10.66
C SER A 20 2.54 -5.07 10.43
N ALA A 21 2.86 -6.12 11.18
CA ALA A 21 3.99 -6.99 10.88
C ALA A 21 3.86 -7.58 9.47
N LEU A 22 5.00 -7.82 8.82
CA LEU A 22 5.04 -8.49 7.53
C LEU A 22 4.84 -10.00 7.69
N ASN A 23 4.48 -10.60 6.61
CA ASN A 23 4.02 -11.97 6.35
C ASN A 23 2.76 -12.40 7.12
N LYS A 24 2.06 -13.37 6.54
CA LYS A 24 0.79 -13.88 7.08
C LYS A 24 0.96 -14.64 8.40
N TYR A 25 2.17 -15.05 8.70
CA TYR A 25 2.50 -15.93 9.83
C TYR A 25 3.45 -15.28 10.84
N TYR A 26 3.43 -13.93 10.94
CA TYR A 26 4.33 -13.20 11.84
C TYR A 26 4.34 -13.75 13.28
N ASN A 27 3.31 -14.47 13.66
CA ASN A 27 3.13 -15.06 14.98
C ASN A 27 3.18 -16.60 14.96
N ALA A 28 3.75 -17.19 13.92
CA ALA A 28 3.78 -18.66 13.76
C ALA A 28 4.45 -19.41 14.91
N GLY A 29 5.37 -18.78 15.63
CA GLY A 29 6.02 -19.35 16.81
C GLY A 29 5.17 -19.30 18.10
N ASN A 30 4.14 -18.50 18.15
CA ASN A 30 3.28 -18.33 19.33
C ASN A 30 2.12 -19.33 19.29
N LYS A 31 2.25 -20.40 19.98
CA LYS A 31 1.25 -21.49 20.04
C LYS A 31 0.39 -21.39 21.31
N PRO A 32 -0.80 -22.01 21.29
CA PRO A 32 -1.78 -22.10 20.21
C PRO A 32 -2.52 -20.77 20.12
N GLY A 33 -2.86 -20.30 18.95
CA GLY A 33 -3.70 -19.11 18.77
C GLY A 33 -3.00 -17.85 18.29
N GLY A 34 -1.82 -17.97 17.69
CA GLY A 34 -1.22 -16.87 16.95
C GLY A 34 -2.18 -16.34 15.89
N SER A 35 -2.38 -15.01 15.85
CA SER A 35 -3.29 -14.39 14.90
C SER A 35 -2.68 -14.43 13.50
N ARG A 36 -3.41 -14.99 12.54
CA ARG A 36 -3.05 -14.87 11.14
C ARG A 36 -3.62 -13.57 10.59
N ARG A 37 -2.78 -12.75 9.97
CA ARG A 37 -3.25 -11.58 9.25
C ARG A 37 -4.06 -12.01 8.01
N VAL A 38 -5.21 -11.38 7.79
CA VAL A 38 -6.11 -11.64 6.66
C VAL A 38 -5.69 -10.87 5.41
N THR A 39 -5.09 -9.68 5.60
CA THR A 39 -4.61 -8.83 4.52
C THR A 39 -3.21 -9.23 4.05
N SER A 40 -2.83 -8.80 2.86
CA SER A 40 -1.50 -9.03 2.29
C SER A 40 -0.42 -8.14 2.91
N ASP A 41 0.84 -8.42 2.56
CA ASP A 41 1.96 -7.54 2.89
C ASP A 41 1.87 -6.22 2.13
N VAL A 42 1.50 -6.24 0.85
CA VAL A 42 1.33 -5.00 0.08
C VAL A 42 0.16 -4.16 0.60
N PHE A 43 -0.90 -4.79 1.13
CA PHE A 43 -1.94 -4.05 1.85
C PHE A 43 -1.36 -3.30 3.06
N ALA A 44 -0.52 -3.96 3.85
CA ALA A 44 0.12 -3.33 5.01
C ALA A 44 1.03 -2.16 4.58
N LEU A 45 1.84 -2.34 3.54
CA LEU A 45 2.69 -1.27 3.01
C LEU A 45 1.87 -0.11 2.44
N ALA A 46 0.78 -0.39 1.73
CA ALA A 46 -0.09 0.64 1.17
C ALA A 46 -0.69 1.55 2.27
N THR A 47 -0.97 1.02 3.46
CA THR A 47 -1.49 1.83 4.57
C THR A 47 -0.52 2.89 5.04
N ALA A 48 0.79 2.70 4.89
CA ALA A 48 1.81 3.71 5.23
C ALA A 48 1.71 4.96 4.33
N VAL A 49 1.22 4.80 3.10
CA VAL A 49 0.95 5.91 2.20
C VAL A 49 -0.48 6.45 2.39
N LEU A 50 -1.46 5.57 2.59
CA LEU A 50 -2.88 5.95 2.68
C LEU A 50 -3.20 6.74 3.96
N PHE A 51 -2.57 6.39 5.09
CA PHE A 51 -2.85 7.04 6.36
C PHE A 51 -1.96 8.26 6.55
N GLN A 52 -2.54 9.33 7.02
CA GLN A 52 -1.78 10.54 7.32
C GLN A 52 -1.21 10.43 8.74
N SER A 53 0.10 10.18 8.81
CA SER A 53 0.83 10.16 10.07
C SER A 53 2.25 10.70 9.86
N PRO A 54 2.66 11.74 10.58
CA PRO A 54 4.04 12.24 10.51
C PRO A 54 5.03 11.32 11.24
N VAL A 55 4.52 10.41 12.06
CA VAL A 55 5.31 9.40 12.79
C VAL A 55 4.81 8.03 12.39
N GLN A 56 5.70 7.22 11.83
CA GLN A 56 5.38 5.86 11.39
C GLN A 56 6.28 4.86 12.08
N HIS A 57 5.69 3.85 12.71
CA HIS A 57 6.43 2.66 13.11
C HIS A 57 5.80 1.41 12.51
N PHE A 58 6.68 0.55 12.01
CA PHE A 58 6.30 -0.76 11.50
C PHE A 58 6.50 -1.80 12.59
N ALA A 59 5.42 -2.48 12.95
CA ALA A 59 5.42 -3.51 13.97
C ALA A 59 6.04 -4.81 13.43
N LEU A 60 7.36 -4.85 13.29
CA LEU A 60 8.08 -6.02 12.82
C LEU A 60 8.31 -7.03 13.95
N ALA A 61 8.04 -8.30 13.68
CA ALA A 61 8.47 -9.39 14.53
C ALA A 61 9.94 -9.75 14.23
N PRO A 62 10.69 -10.32 15.19
CA PRO A 62 12.10 -10.66 14.97
C PRO A 62 12.36 -11.55 13.76
N ASN A 63 11.44 -12.48 13.45
CA ASN A 63 11.53 -13.34 12.28
C ASN A 63 11.38 -12.58 10.94
N ASN A 64 10.75 -11.40 10.95
CA ASN A 64 10.62 -10.61 9.73
C ASN A 64 11.97 -10.11 9.17
N LEU A 65 13.01 -10.07 10.00
CA LEU A 65 14.37 -9.74 9.52
C LEU A 65 14.93 -10.80 8.58
N THR A 66 14.42 -12.02 8.64
CA THR A 66 14.91 -13.16 7.85
C THR A 66 13.90 -13.70 6.85
N ASP A 67 12.60 -13.59 7.14
CA ASP A 67 11.54 -14.20 6.33
C ASP A 67 10.71 -13.19 5.51
N ALA A 68 10.84 -11.89 5.79
CA ALA A 68 10.16 -10.88 5.01
C ALA A 68 10.87 -10.64 3.66
N PRO A 69 10.10 -10.36 2.58
CA PRO A 69 10.68 -10.03 1.29
C PRO A 69 11.57 -8.78 1.37
N VAL A 70 12.75 -8.84 0.73
CA VAL A 70 13.71 -7.72 0.72
C VAL A 70 13.07 -6.44 0.21
N TRP A 71 12.26 -6.51 -0.87
CA TRP A 71 11.55 -5.37 -1.44
C TRP A 71 10.59 -4.70 -0.43
N ALA A 72 9.97 -5.46 0.46
CA ALA A 72 9.09 -4.91 1.48
C ALA A 72 9.87 -4.19 2.58
N MET A 73 11.00 -4.75 3.00
CA MET A 73 11.91 -4.12 3.96
C MET A 73 12.51 -2.82 3.39
N ASP A 74 12.87 -2.81 2.13
CA ASP A 74 13.41 -1.61 1.47
C ASP A 74 12.36 -0.52 1.30
N PHE A 75 11.11 -0.89 1.00
CA PHE A 75 10.00 0.06 1.01
C PHE A 75 9.84 0.74 2.38
N MET A 76 9.84 -0.03 3.47
CA MET A 76 9.68 0.49 4.83
C MET A 76 10.80 1.46 5.23
N LYS A 77 12.03 1.24 4.74
CA LYS A 77 13.17 2.14 5.00
C LYS A 77 13.06 3.47 4.26
N THR A 78 12.32 3.51 3.16
CA THR A 78 12.35 4.64 2.21
C THR A 78 11.02 5.38 2.09
N VAL A 79 9.91 4.81 2.55
CA VAL A 79 8.60 5.47 2.49
C VAL A 79 8.60 6.73 3.36
N PRO A 80 8.19 7.90 2.81
CA PRO A 80 8.10 9.13 3.59
C PRO A 80 6.96 9.10 4.61
N SER A 81 7.12 9.84 5.69
CA SER A 81 6.05 10.08 6.67
C SER A 81 5.39 11.46 6.50
N VAL A 82 6.02 12.36 5.76
CA VAL A 82 5.52 13.72 5.48
C VAL A 82 5.30 13.88 3.99
N TRP A 83 4.20 14.51 3.62
CA TRP A 83 3.74 14.64 2.25
C TRP A 83 3.48 16.10 1.87
N ASP A 84 3.95 16.49 0.67
CA ASP A 84 3.79 17.84 0.14
C ASP A 84 2.43 18.03 -0.53
N GLU A 85 1.87 16.96 -1.09
CA GLU A 85 0.62 17.01 -1.84
C GLU A 85 -0.16 15.69 -1.73
N VAL A 86 -1.49 15.77 -1.74
CA VAL A 86 -2.39 14.62 -1.74
C VAL A 86 -3.41 14.78 -2.86
N LYS A 87 -3.60 13.74 -3.66
CA LYS A 87 -4.65 13.65 -4.67
C LYS A 87 -5.52 12.42 -4.45
N PHE A 88 -6.81 12.63 -4.37
CA PHE A 88 -7.77 11.53 -4.43
C PHE A 88 -7.86 11.04 -5.89
N ILE A 89 -7.72 9.73 -6.09
CA ILE A 89 -7.82 9.12 -7.41
C ILE A 89 -9.16 8.45 -7.58
N ASP A 90 -9.50 7.53 -6.68
CA ASP A 90 -10.75 6.79 -6.70
C ASP A 90 -11.02 6.14 -5.34
N GLY A 91 -12.28 5.82 -5.04
CA GLY A 91 -12.60 5.12 -3.80
C GLY A 91 -14.05 5.28 -3.37
N TYR A 92 -14.45 4.35 -2.52
CA TYR A 92 -15.74 4.38 -1.83
C TYR A 92 -15.56 3.94 -0.37
N PRO A 93 -16.04 4.73 0.60
CA PRO A 93 -15.88 4.43 2.03
C PRO A 93 -16.27 2.99 2.37
N GLY A 94 -15.36 2.27 3.04
CA GLY A 94 -15.56 0.88 3.44
C GLY A 94 -15.37 -0.17 2.35
N LYS A 95 -15.24 0.22 1.08
CA LYS A 95 -15.03 -0.71 -0.04
C LYS A 95 -13.59 -0.74 -0.51
N TYR A 96 -13.07 0.38 -0.99
CA TYR A 96 -11.71 0.52 -1.47
C TYR A 96 -11.30 1.99 -1.47
N ILE A 97 -10.02 2.23 -1.62
CA ILE A 97 -9.47 3.58 -1.79
C ILE A 97 -8.19 3.56 -2.61
N LEU A 98 -8.02 4.57 -3.46
CA LEU A 98 -6.79 4.94 -4.13
C LEU A 98 -6.48 6.41 -3.85
N LEU A 99 -5.29 6.68 -3.33
CA LEU A 99 -4.73 8.02 -3.17
C LEU A 99 -3.36 8.11 -3.85
N ALA A 100 -3.01 9.29 -4.31
CA ALA A 100 -1.65 9.66 -4.65
C ALA A 100 -1.13 10.70 -3.64
N ARG A 101 0.10 10.52 -3.19
CA ARG A 101 0.81 11.47 -2.32
C ARG A 101 2.17 11.78 -2.92
N ARG A 102 2.59 13.02 -2.83
CA ARG A 102 3.91 13.45 -3.30
C ARG A 102 4.82 13.78 -2.13
N HIS A 103 6.05 13.34 -2.26
CA HIS A 103 7.17 13.78 -1.42
C HIS A 103 8.31 14.20 -2.34
N ALA A 104 8.74 15.45 -2.26
CA ALA A 104 9.65 16.07 -3.21
C ALA A 104 9.17 15.84 -4.66
N ASP A 105 9.97 15.21 -5.50
CA ASP A 105 9.65 14.94 -6.93
C ASP A 105 9.06 13.54 -7.15
N THR A 106 8.79 12.79 -6.09
CA THR A 106 8.33 11.39 -6.19
C THR A 106 6.87 11.26 -5.79
N TRP A 107 6.09 10.60 -6.62
CA TRP A 107 4.70 10.26 -6.34
C TRP A 107 4.56 8.83 -5.85
N TYR A 108 3.76 8.67 -4.82
CA TYR A 108 3.37 7.40 -4.21
C TYR A 108 1.87 7.23 -4.39
N ILE A 109 1.46 6.30 -5.23
CA ILE A 109 0.05 5.97 -5.46
C ILE A 109 -0.23 4.67 -4.72
N ALA A 110 -1.14 4.70 -3.76
CA ALA A 110 -1.46 3.53 -2.96
C ALA A 110 -2.95 3.22 -3.00
N GLY A 111 -3.27 1.94 -2.98
CA GLY A 111 -4.64 1.47 -2.95
C GLY A 111 -4.80 0.17 -2.17
N VAL A 112 -5.97 0.01 -1.56
CA VAL A 112 -6.38 -1.21 -0.85
C VAL A 112 -7.83 -1.55 -1.16
N ASN A 113 -8.13 -2.86 -1.17
CA ASN A 113 -9.45 -3.38 -1.48
C ASN A 113 -10.01 -4.20 -0.29
N ALA A 114 -11.14 -3.76 0.25
CA ALA A 114 -11.89 -4.47 1.30
C ALA A 114 -13.15 -5.16 0.76
N GLN A 115 -13.36 -5.16 -0.55
CA GLN A 115 -14.47 -5.87 -1.19
C GLN A 115 -14.17 -7.37 -1.27
N LYS A 116 -15.20 -8.17 -1.41
CA LYS A 116 -15.06 -9.63 -1.58
C LYS A 116 -14.51 -10.01 -2.96
N GLU A 117 -14.74 -9.16 -3.97
CA GLU A 117 -14.29 -9.36 -5.35
C GLU A 117 -13.00 -8.58 -5.65
N PRO A 118 -12.17 -9.07 -6.57
CA PRO A 118 -11.02 -8.33 -7.04
C PRO A 118 -11.43 -7.00 -7.68
N LEU A 119 -10.74 -5.93 -7.32
CA LEU A 119 -10.93 -4.60 -7.88
C LEU A 119 -10.05 -4.45 -9.11
N LYS A 120 -10.65 -4.26 -10.29
CA LYS A 120 -9.93 -4.01 -11.54
C LYS A 120 -10.09 -2.55 -11.93
N LEU A 121 -8.99 -1.84 -12.05
CA LEU A 121 -8.98 -0.42 -12.37
C LEU A 121 -8.00 -0.11 -13.50
N LYS A 122 -8.37 0.86 -14.31
CA LYS A 122 -7.50 1.54 -15.25
C LYS A 122 -7.21 2.91 -14.68
N VAL A 123 -6.02 3.08 -14.12
CA VAL A 123 -5.64 4.30 -13.41
C VAL A 123 -4.84 5.20 -14.35
N LYS A 124 -5.24 6.46 -14.43
CA LYS A 124 -4.50 7.51 -15.14
C LYS A 124 -3.63 8.26 -14.12
N LEU A 125 -2.34 8.39 -14.43
CA LEU A 125 -1.33 9.00 -13.59
C LEU A 125 -0.70 10.22 -14.28
N PRO A 126 -1.46 11.32 -14.50
CA PRO A 126 -0.97 12.48 -15.23
C PRO A 126 0.16 13.23 -14.52
N MET A 127 0.37 12.93 -13.22
CA MET A 127 1.44 13.49 -12.41
C MET A 127 2.80 12.81 -12.64
N ILE A 128 2.84 11.69 -13.36
CA ILE A 128 4.07 10.97 -13.70
C ILE A 128 4.28 11.04 -15.20
N GLU A 129 5.49 11.35 -15.64
CA GLU A 129 5.83 11.52 -17.05
C GLU A 129 5.57 10.26 -17.87
N ALA A 130 5.05 10.44 -19.09
CA ALA A 130 4.85 9.34 -20.03
C ALA A 130 6.21 8.71 -20.39
N GLY A 131 6.27 7.38 -20.39
CA GLY A 131 7.48 6.64 -20.67
C GLY A 131 8.43 6.48 -19.48
N LYS A 132 8.14 7.11 -18.33
CA LYS A 132 8.90 6.90 -17.10
C LYS A 132 8.70 5.48 -16.58
N GLU A 133 9.74 4.90 -16.04
CA GLU A 133 9.67 3.65 -15.29
C GLU A 133 9.17 3.89 -13.87
N VAL A 134 8.21 3.10 -13.46
CA VAL A 134 7.63 3.16 -12.11
C VAL A 134 7.77 1.80 -11.43
N LYS A 135 7.98 1.82 -10.12
CA LYS A 135 7.94 0.62 -9.29
C LYS A 135 6.50 0.31 -8.93
N VAL A 136 6.07 -0.91 -9.12
CA VAL A 136 4.73 -1.40 -8.80
C VAL A 136 4.82 -2.54 -7.81
N TYR A 137 4.37 -2.30 -6.60
CA TYR A 137 4.14 -3.32 -5.57
C TYR A 137 2.70 -3.77 -5.69
N SER A 138 2.47 -5.04 -5.90
CA SER A 138 1.11 -5.57 -6.08
C SER A 138 0.99 -7.00 -5.55
N ASP A 139 -0.23 -7.40 -5.24
CA ASP A 139 -0.54 -8.74 -4.82
C ASP A 139 -1.11 -9.59 -5.96
N ASN A 140 -0.76 -10.86 -5.99
CA ASN A 140 -1.45 -11.86 -6.80
C ASN A 140 -2.76 -12.31 -6.13
N LYS A 141 -3.49 -13.24 -6.78
CA LYS A 141 -4.75 -13.79 -6.26
C LYS A 141 -4.62 -14.52 -4.91
N ASP A 142 -3.42 -15.01 -4.60
CA ASP A 142 -3.12 -15.75 -3.37
C ASP A 142 -2.59 -14.84 -2.25
N LEU A 143 -2.63 -13.51 -2.47
CA LEU A 143 -2.13 -12.47 -1.58
C LEU A 143 -0.62 -12.56 -1.34
N GLU A 144 0.11 -13.02 -2.33
CA GLU A 144 1.57 -12.95 -2.36
C GLU A 144 1.98 -11.69 -3.10
N GLY A 145 2.78 -10.88 -2.44
CA GLY A 145 3.23 -9.61 -2.98
C GLY A 145 4.45 -9.76 -3.88
N ASP A 146 4.54 -8.88 -4.87
CA ASP A 146 5.67 -8.78 -5.80
C ASP A 146 5.99 -7.32 -6.09
N LEU A 147 7.24 -7.08 -6.48
CA LEU A 147 7.72 -5.79 -6.98
C LEU A 147 8.12 -5.93 -8.45
N GLN A 148 7.48 -5.13 -9.28
CA GLN A 148 7.78 -5.04 -10.70
C GLN A 148 8.17 -3.62 -11.10
N THR A 149 8.99 -3.48 -12.14
CA THR A 149 9.22 -2.20 -12.80
C THR A 149 8.41 -2.17 -14.11
N VAL A 150 7.58 -1.15 -14.25
CA VAL A 150 6.68 -0.99 -15.39
C VAL A 150 6.92 0.36 -16.04
N LYS A 151 7.03 0.38 -17.37
CA LYS A 151 7.12 1.62 -18.13
C LYS A 151 5.72 2.16 -18.43
N LEU A 152 5.44 3.40 -18.02
CA LEU A 152 4.17 4.04 -18.32
C LEU A 152 4.00 4.24 -19.84
N ASN A 153 2.81 3.94 -20.34
CA ASN A 153 2.47 4.17 -21.72
C ASN A 153 2.31 5.68 -22.02
N LYS A 154 2.16 6.03 -23.30
CA LYS A 154 1.96 7.43 -23.75
C LYS A 154 0.72 8.10 -23.16
N ARG A 155 -0.27 7.32 -22.70
CA ARG A 155 -1.49 7.83 -22.07
C ARG A 155 -1.35 7.99 -20.56
N GLN A 156 -0.18 7.62 -19.99
CA GLN A 156 0.08 7.61 -18.55
C GLN A 156 -0.93 6.73 -17.77
N GLU A 157 -1.31 5.62 -18.39
CA GLU A 157 -2.29 4.69 -17.82
C GLU A 157 -1.64 3.38 -17.41
N VAL A 158 -2.08 2.86 -16.30
CA VAL A 158 -1.71 1.54 -15.79
C VAL A 158 -2.99 0.76 -15.47
N GLN A 159 -3.00 -0.52 -15.86
CA GLN A 159 -4.05 -1.44 -15.43
C GLN A 159 -3.60 -2.14 -14.16
N ILE A 160 -4.43 -2.10 -13.14
CA ILE A 160 -4.16 -2.73 -11.86
C ILE A 160 -5.31 -3.67 -11.48
N THR A 161 -4.97 -4.73 -10.78
CA THR A 161 -5.94 -5.61 -10.13
C THR A 161 -5.52 -5.74 -8.66
N ILE A 162 -6.42 -5.34 -7.76
CA ILE A 162 -6.20 -5.46 -6.31
C ILE A 162 -7.13 -6.57 -5.82
N PRO A 163 -6.61 -7.72 -5.38
CA PRO A 163 -7.45 -8.80 -4.88
C PRO A 163 -8.19 -8.41 -3.60
N CYS A 164 -9.16 -9.21 -3.18
CA CYS A 164 -9.81 -9.07 -1.88
C CYS A 164 -8.75 -9.07 -0.77
N ASN A 165 -8.77 -8.12 0.15
CA ASN A 165 -7.78 -7.91 1.21
C ASN A 165 -6.34 -7.66 0.71
N GLY A 166 -6.19 -7.36 -0.55
CA GLY A 166 -4.91 -7.01 -1.17
C GLY A 166 -4.67 -5.51 -1.23
N GLY A 167 -3.45 -5.17 -1.60
CA GLY A 167 -2.99 -3.79 -1.76
C GLY A 167 -2.19 -3.58 -3.04
N MET A 168 -1.87 -2.33 -3.28
CA MET A 168 -1.03 -1.87 -4.38
C MET A 168 -0.32 -0.59 -3.99
N VAL A 169 0.95 -0.45 -4.39
CA VAL A 169 1.67 0.82 -4.36
C VAL A 169 2.42 1.01 -5.68
N ILE A 170 2.31 2.20 -6.25
CA ILE A 170 3.11 2.63 -7.41
C ILE A 170 3.99 3.79 -6.96
N ILE A 171 5.28 3.75 -7.32
CA ILE A 171 6.26 4.82 -7.02
C ILE A 171 6.89 5.28 -8.32
N GLY A 172 6.85 6.59 -8.58
CA GLY A 172 7.42 7.17 -9.79
C GLY A 172 7.60 8.69 -9.78
#